data_8885b1dcc56be14e866fec900b6b395d
#
_entry.id   8885b1dcc56be14e866fec900b6b395d
#
_cell.length_a   1.000
_cell.length_b   1.000
_cell.length_c   1.000
_cell.angle_alpha   90.00
_cell.angle_beta   90.00
_cell.angle_gamma   90.00
#
_symmetry.space_group_name_H-M   'P 1'
#
loop_
_entity.id
_entity.type
_entity.pdbx_description
1 polymer ?
#
loop_
_entity_poly.entity_id
_entity_poly.type
_entity_poly.pdbx_seq_one_letter_code
_entity_poly.pdbx_strand_id
1 'polypeptide(L)'
;MKDLGIVRRLFYRDGLSISEIERRTGLTRKTISKWLSAPERTEPKYPRRTAEDTKIAPFAAQLTKALEVDSRRPKRDRRTALRLFKEIQAQGFNGDYSRVTEFVRKWRDAGGQAVVRAFVPLRFELGEAFQFDWSEERMLVGGVWRKILAAHLKLCASRAFVLQAYPTQSHEMLFDAHTRSFMALGGIPRRGIYDNMRTAVDKVNKGKSRVVNTRFAAMASHYLFDPDFCNVASGWEKGVVEKNVQDSRLRIWQDAAKERFGSFTELNLWLLAKCRSLWHEFRHPEFTEHTIAEMLEHEQASLMPMVAPFDGYVETLGKVSSTCLVVYDRCRYSVPCELVGQIVSVRVYPEHLDFVAHDAVVASHIRCFERKQTRYDWQHYIPLIERKPGALRNGAPFADMPQPLMRLRALLLKHDGGDRVMAKVLAAVPKSGLEAVLVAVDLVLESGNPSAEHIENVLNRLKAVSPPESIETHLEVSEEPIADTGRYDSLRTEVDHA
;
A
#
# COMPACT_ATOMS: atom_id res chain seq x y z
N MET A 1 -30.68 11.46 -45.09
CA MET A 1 -31.27 12.83 -45.20
C MET A 1 -30.51 13.79 -46.13
N LYS A 2 -29.17 13.83 -46.12
CA LYS A 2 -28.41 14.72 -47.02
C LYS A 2 -28.76 14.49 -48.51
N ASP A 3 -28.83 13.26 -48.98
CA ASP A 3 -29.01 12.91 -50.37
C ASP A 3 -30.40 13.22 -50.93
N LEU A 4 -31.46 13.03 -50.11
CA LEU A 4 -32.83 13.40 -50.51
C LEU A 4 -32.94 14.94 -50.72
N GLY A 5 -32.35 15.72 -49.84
CA GLY A 5 -32.32 17.17 -49.96
C GLY A 5 -31.51 17.66 -51.15
N ILE A 6 -30.44 16.94 -51.52
CA ILE A 6 -29.65 17.19 -52.71
C ILE A 6 -30.47 16.89 -53.96
N VAL A 7 -31.07 15.70 -54.06
CA VAL A 7 -31.91 15.33 -55.22
C VAL A 7 -33.03 16.30 -55.47
N ARG A 8 -33.79 16.70 -54.41
CA ARG A 8 -34.88 17.69 -54.53
C ARG A 8 -34.36 19.06 -54.99
N ARG A 9 -33.22 19.55 -54.47
CA ARG A 9 -32.61 20.82 -54.93
C ARG A 9 -32.22 20.77 -56.38
N LEU A 10 -31.54 19.71 -56.82
CA LEU A 10 -31.10 19.51 -58.17
C LEU A 10 -32.29 19.45 -59.16
N PHE A 11 -33.42 18.85 -58.74
CA PHE A 11 -34.60 18.72 -59.59
C PHE A 11 -35.45 20.01 -59.59
N TYR A 12 -35.91 20.50 -58.41
CA TYR A 12 -36.87 21.57 -58.33
C TYR A 12 -36.26 22.98 -58.39
N ARG A 13 -35.01 23.15 -57.94
CA ARG A 13 -34.35 24.45 -57.94
C ARG A 13 -33.48 24.63 -59.19
N ASP A 14 -32.65 23.61 -59.48
CA ASP A 14 -31.66 23.69 -60.54
C ASP A 14 -32.16 23.14 -61.90
N GLY A 15 -33.41 22.63 -61.95
CA GLY A 15 -34.07 22.18 -63.16
C GLY A 15 -33.46 20.98 -63.88
N LEU A 16 -32.65 20.16 -63.20
CA LEU A 16 -31.90 19.08 -63.82
C LEU A 16 -32.82 17.87 -64.08
N SER A 17 -32.61 17.18 -65.20
CA SER A 17 -33.30 15.94 -65.56
C SER A 17 -32.87 14.78 -64.61
N ILE A 18 -33.78 13.81 -64.43
CA ILE A 18 -33.51 12.61 -63.58
C ILE A 18 -32.22 11.89 -64.07
N SER A 19 -31.95 11.85 -65.36
CA SER A 19 -30.74 11.29 -65.90
C SER A 19 -29.44 12.02 -65.52
N GLU A 20 -29.54 13.33 -65.45
CA GLU A 20 -28.43 14.18 -65.02
C GLU A 20 -28.17 14.06 -63.53
N ILE A 21 -29.26 13.96 -62.74
CA ILE A 21 -29.17 13.76 -61.29
C ILE A 21 -28.57 12.36 -60.96
N GLU A 22 -28.97 11.31 -61.71
CA GLU A 22 -28.34 9.97 -61.64
C GLU A 22 -26.84 10.06 -61.85
N ARG A 23 -26.42 10.72 -62.94
CA ARG A 23 -25.02 10.87 -63.25
C ARG A 23 -24.20 11.60 -62.18
N ARG A 24 -24.76 12.64 -61.55
CA ARG A 24 -24.12 13.45 -60.54
C ARG A 24 -24.11 12.83 -59.14
N THR A 25 -25.16 12.07 -58.80
CA THR A 25 -25.33 11.51 -57.46
C THR A 25 -25.01 10.03 -57.33
N GLY A 26 -24.87 9.31 -58.45
CA GLY A 26 -24.70 7.85 -58.48
C GLY A 26 -25.96 7.07 -58.00
N LEU A 27 -27.06 7.74 -57.76
CA LEU A 27 -28.31 7.11 -57.33
C LEU A 27 -29.10 6.64 -58.55
N THR A 28 -29.75 5.45 -58.47
CA THR A 28 -30.54 4.91 -59.58
C THR A 28 -31.76 5.74 -59.84
N ARG A 29 -32.20 5.83 -61.15
CA ARG A 29 -33.43 6.54 -61.58
C ARG A 29 -34.65 6.15 -60.73
N LYS A 30 -34.79 4.85 -60.42
CA LYS A 30 -35.89 4.36 -59.59
C LYS A 30 -35.89 4.98 -58.20
N THR A 31 -34.72 5.16 -57.57
CA THR A 31 -34.55 5.80 -56.27
C THR A 31 -34.86 7.29 -56.33
N ILE A 32 -34.35 8.00 -57.37
CA ILE A 32 -34.58 9.41 -57.61
C ILE A 32 -36.08 9.66 -57.82
N SER A 33 -36.73 8.94 -58.76
CA SER A 33 -38.17 9.06 -59.03
C SER A 33 -39.03 8.80 -57.78
N LYS A 34 -38.72 7.75 -57.01
CA LYS A 34 -39.37 7.43 -55.72
C LYS A 34 -39.28 8.59 -54.74
N TRP A 35 -38.12 9.21 -54.64
CA TRP A 35 -37.90 10.35 -53.73
C TRP A 35 -38.57 11.66 -54.18
N LEU A 36 -38.66 11.88 -55.49
CA LEU A 36 -39.38 13.04 -56.03
C LEU A 36 -40.90 12.88 -55.90
N SER A 37 -41.45 11.65 -56.02
CA SER A 37 -42.86 11.36 -55.91
C SER A 37 -43.33 11.30 -54.43
N ALA A 38 -42.41 11.24 -53.45
CA ALA A 38 -42.80 11.14 -52.05
C ALA A 38 -43.27 12.51 -51.52
N PRO A 39 -44.30 12.57 -50.64
CA PRO A 39 -44.75 13.81 -49.99
C PRO A 39 -43.58 14.53 -49.28
N GLU A 40 -43.61 15.88 -49.24
CA GLU A 40 -42.52 16.70 -48.73
C GLU A 40 -42.04 16.38 -47.31
N ARG A 41 -42.88 15.78 -46.48
CA ARG A 41 -42.58 15.38 -45.09
C ARG A 41 -42.27 13.90 -44.89
N THR A 42 -42.04 13.15 -45.95
CA THR A 42 -41.76 11.71 -45.85
C THR A 42 -40.27 11.46 -45.61
N GLU A 43 -39.85 11.12 -44.38
CA GLU A 43 -38.51 10.60 -44.13
C GLU A 43 -38.34 9.21 -44.76
N PRO A 44 -37.26 8.96 -45.50
CA PRO A 44 -36.99 7.67 -46.05
C PRO A 44 -36.76 6.67 -44.91
N LYS A 45 -37.70 5.81 -44.61
CA LYS A 45 -37.55 4.71 -43.64
C LYS A 45 -37.08 3.47 -44.39
N TYR A 46 -35.89 3.00 -44.08
CA TYR A 46 -35.47 1.68 -44.51
C TYR A 46 -36.29 0.63 -43.74
N PRO A 47 -36.79 -0.43 -44.40
CA PRO A 47 -37.46 -1.50 -43.67
C PRO A 47 -36.50 -2.07 -42.64
N ARG A 48 -36.91 -2.13 -41.38
CA ARG A 48 -36.15 -2.84 -40.34
C ARG A 48 -36.08 -4.30 -40.75
N ARG A 49 -34.84 -4.85 -40.79
CA ARG A 49 -34.65 -6.30 -40.94
C ARG A 49 -35.43 -7.01 -39.83
N THR A 50 -36.19 -8.01 -40.18
CA THR A 50 -36.90 -8.85 -39.21
C THR A 50 -35.88 -9.58 -38.32
N ALA A 51 -36.25 -9.92 -37.09
CA ALA A 51 -35.34 -10.60 -36.15
C ALA A 51 -34.84 -11.95 -36.74
N GLU A 52 -35.62 -12.55 -37.60
CA GLU A 52 -35.36 -13.81 -38.29
C GLU A 52 -34.27 -13.73 -39.38
N ASP A 53 -34.05 -12.55 -39.95
CA ASP A 53 -33.05 -12.31 -40.99
C ASP A 53 -31.62 -11.98 -40.43
N THR A 54 -31.42 -12.15 -39.15
CA THR A 54 -30.13 -11.82 -38.52
C THR A 54 -29.24 -13.06 -38.39
N LYS A 55 -27.92 -12.89 -38.61
CA LYS A 55 -26.91 -13.97 -38.46
C LYS A 55 -26.96 -14.66 -37.08
N ILE A 56 -27.48 -13.98 -36.06
CA ILE A 56 -27.59 -14.51 -34.70
C ILE A 56 -28.86 -15.34 -34.45
N ALA A 57 -29.86 -15.23 -35.35
CA ALA A 57 -31.15 -15.91 -35.19
C ALA A 57 -31.03 -17.45 -34.99
N PRO A 58 -30.20 -18.20 -35.72
CA PRO A 58 -30.02 -19.62 -35.48
C PRO A 58 -29.49 -19.97 -34.09
N PHE A 59 -28.75 -19.04 -33.44
CA PHE A 59 -28.14 -19.23 -32.14
C PHE A 59 -28.94 -18.59 -30.99
N ALA A 60 -30.06 -17.91 -31.31
CA ALA A 60 -30.83 -17.16 -30.33
C ALA A 60 -31.39 -18.05 -29.21
N ALA A 61 -31.98 -19.21 -29.55
CA ALA A 61 -32.52 -20.16 -28.57
C ALA A 61 -31.45 -20.70 -27.62
N GLN A 62 -30.27 -21.01 -28.14
CA GLN A 62 -29.12 -21.47 -27.35
C GLN A 62 -28.60 -20.40 -26.42
N LEU A 63 -28.44 -19.15 -26.93
CA LEU A 63 -28.00 -18.01 -26.13
C LEU A 63 -29.02 -17.72 -25.01
N THR A 64 -30.30 -17.74 -25.30
CA THR A 64 -31.37 -17.55 -24.31
C THR A 64 -31.30 -18.61 -23.21
N LYS A 65 -31.21 -19.89 -23.56
CA LYS A 65 -31.07 -20.99 -22.59
C LYS A 65 -29.78 -20.83 -21.74
N ALA A 66 -28.67 -20.41 -22.37
CA ALA A 66 -27.42 -20.17 -21.69
C ALA A 66 -27.54 -19.04 -20.68
N LEU A 67 -28.20 -17.92 -21.04
CA LEU A 67 -28.44 -16.77 -20.20
C LEU A 67 -29.41 -17.06 -19.05
N GLU A 68 -30.46 -17.88 -19.29
CA GLU A 68 -31.37 -18.34 -18.24
C GLU A 68 -30.67 -19.18 -17.18
N VAL A 69 -29.80 -20.11 -17.59
CA VAL A 69 -28.97 -20.89 -16.66
C VAL A 69 -28.04 -19.99 -15.87
N ASP A 70 -27.42 -19.04 -16.55
CA ASP A 70 -26.50 -18.10 -15.89
C ASP A 70 -27.21 -17.10 -14.96
N SER A 71 -28.48 -16.77 -15.23
CA SER A 71 -29.28 -15.89 -14.36
C SER A 71 -29.46 -16.46 -12.95
N ARG A 72 -29.48 -17.77 -12.82
CA ARG A 72 -29.61 -18.50 -11.54
C ARG A 72 -28.28 -18.69 -10.80
N ARG A 73 -27.14 -18.39 -11.44
CA ARG A 73 -25.81 -18.50 -10.85
C ARG A 73 -25.36 -17.22 -10.15
N PRO A 74 -24.48 -17.31 -9.16
CA PRO A 74 -23.83 -16.13 -8.61
C PRO A 74 -23.13 -15.28 -9.70
N LYS A 75 -23.13 -13.97 -9.58
CA LYS A 75 -22.59 -13.04 -10.61
C LYS A 75 -21.16 -13.41 -11.07
N ARG A 76 -20.32 -13.89 -10.16
CA ARG A 76 -18.93 -14.31 -10.44
C ARG A 76 -18.81 -15.53 -11.36
N ASP A 77 -19.83 -16.41 -11.37
CA ASP A 77 -19.82 -17.68 -12.08
C ASP A 77 -20.62 -17.61 -13.41
N ARG A 78 -21.15 -16.42 -13.76
CA ARG A 78 -21.89 -16.19 -15.00
C ARG A 78 -20.91 -16.01 -16.16
N ARG A 79 -21.28 -16.61 -17.32
CA ARG A 79 -20.52 -16.42 -18.55
C ARG A 79 -20.56 -14.97 -19.01
N THR A 80 -19.42 -14.48 -19.46
CA THR A 80 -19.34 -13.17 -20.11
C THR A 80 -19.87 -13.24 -21.53
N ALA A 81 -20.28 -12.09 -22.11
CA ALA A 81 -20.67 -12.02 -23.51
C ALA A 81 -19.57 -12.52 -24.46
N LEU A 82 -18.31 -12.32 -24.09
CA LEU A 82 -17.16 -12.82 -24.85
C LEU A 82 -17.10 -14.36 -24.83
N ARG A 83 -17.38 -14.99 -23.71
CA ARG A 83 -17.41 -16.45 -23.62
C ARG A 83 -18.58 -17.04 -24.42
N LEU A 84 -19.77 -16.43 -24.32
CA LEU A 84 -20.93 -16.82 -25.14
C LEU A 84 -20.63 -16.65 -26.63
N PHE A 85 -19.95 -15.58 -27.04
CA PHE A 85 -19.50 -15.37 -28.42
C PHE A 85 -18.58 -16.50 -28.89
N LYS A 86 -17.55 -16.85 -28.10
CA LYS A 86 -16.64 -17.96 -28.44
C LYS A 86 -17.34 -19.32 -28.54
N GLU A 87 -18.32 -19.56 -27.67
CA GLU A 87 -19.11 -20.80 -27.69
C GLU A 87 -19.91 -20.95 -28.99
N ILE A 88 -20.59 -19.90 -29.46
CA ILE A 88 -21.34 -19.96 -30.73
C ILE A 88 -20.42 -19.84 -31.96
N GLN A 89 -19.28 -19.16 -31.85
CA GLN A 89 -18.29 -19.10 -32.91
C GLN A 89 -17.70 -20.49 -33.23
N ALA A 90 -17.46 -21.30 -32.19
CA ALA A 90 -17.03 -22.69 -32.34
C ALA A 90 -18.09 -23.57 -33.05
N GLN A 91 -19.34 -23.11 -33.09
CA GLN A 91 -20.47 -23.80 -33.76
C GLN A 91 -20.84 -23.19 -35.13
N GLY A 92 -19.96 -22.34 -35.68
CA GLY A 92 -20.10 -21.78 -37.02
C GLY A 92 -20.70 -20.37 -37.09
N PHE A 93 -20.85 -19.65 -35.95
CA PHE A 93 -21.26 -18.26 -36.02
C PHE A 93 -20.14 -17.40 -36.61
N ASN A 94 -20.40 -16.73 -37.72
CA ASN A 94 -19.48 -15.85 -38.44
C ASN A 94 -19.91 -14.37 -38.42
N GLY A 95 -20.57 -13.94 -37.34
CA GLY A 95 -20.95 -12.56 -37.06
C GLY A 95 -20.01 -11.87 -36.06
N ASP A 96 -20.19 -10.55 -35.89
CA ASP A 96 -19.39 -9.75 -35.00
C ASP A 96 -19.78 -9.93 -33.53
N TYR A 97 -18.80 -9.75 -32.64
CA TYR A 97 -19.00 -9.75 -31.19
C TYR A 97 -20.04 -8.74 -30.72
N SER A 98 -20.14 -7.57 -31.40
CA SER A 98 -21.14 -6.54 -31.11
C SER A 98 -22.57 -7.05 -31.20
N ARG A 99 -22.87 -8.04 -32.07
CA ARG A 99 -24.18 -8.62 -32.20
C ARG A 99 -24.54 -9.48 -30.99
N VAL A 100 -23.60 -10.21 -30.45
CA VAL A 100 -23.81 -11.01 -29.22
C VAL A 100 -23.99 -10.12 -28.02
N THR A 101 -23.20 -9.05 -27.88
CA THR A 101 -23.36 -8.07 -26.79
C THR A 101 -24.71 -7.38 -26.86
N GLU A 102 -25.16 -7.01 -28.07
CA GLU A 102 -26.51 -6.42 -28.28
C GLU A 102 -27.61 -7.39 -27.90
N PHE A 103 -27.47 -8.70 -28.30
CA PHE A 103 -28.43 -9.73 -27.92
C PHE A 103 -28.50 -9.93 -26.42
N VAL A 104 -27.37 -10.05 -25.75
CA VAL A 104 -27.27 -10.20 -24.29
C VAL A 104 -27.89 -8.99 -23.58
N ARG A 105 -27.65 -7.78 -24.08
CA ARG A 105 -28.27 -6.55 -23.55
C ARG A 105 -29.79 -6.61 -23.71
N LYS A 106 -30.28 -6.86 -24.90
CA LYS A 106 -31.74 -6.95 -25.17
C LYS A 106 -32.43 -8.02 -24.33
N TRP A 107 -31.77 -9.17 -24.14
CA TRP A 107 -32.30 -10.24 -23.31
C TRP A 107 -32.39 -9.82 -21.84
N ARG A 108 -31.36 -9.13 -21.33
CA ARG A 108 -31.38 -8.57 -19.97
C ARG A 108 -32.45 -7.51 -19.80
N ASP A 109 -32.64 -6.67 -20.81
CA ASP A 109 -33.61 -5.57 -20.78
C ASP A 109 -35.07 -6.11 -20.94
N ALA A 110 -35.27 -7.22 -21.67
CA ALA A 110 -36.61 -7.80 -21.95
C ALA A 110 -37.07 -8.86 -20.93
N GLY A 111 -36.17 -9.65 -20.38
CA GLY A 111 -36.50 -10.71 -19.42
C GLY A 111 -35.96 -10.47 -18.02
N GLY A 112 -35.17 -9.43 -17.89
CA GLY A 112 -34.66 -9.04 -16.62
C GLY A 112 -35.66 -8.25 -15.84
N GLN A 113 -36.05 -8.75 -14.71
CA GLN A 113 -36.15 -7.97 -13.52
C GLN A 113 -34.74 -7.37 -13.22
N ALA A 114 -34.20 -6.52 -14.09
CA ALA A 114 -33.46 -5.37 -13.66
C ALA A 114 -34.52 -4.55 -12.92
N VAL A 115 -34.70 -4.86 -11.63
CA VAL A 115 -35.24 -3.90 -10.69
C VAL A 115 -34.34 -2.69 -10.93
N VAL A 116 -34.84 -1.71 -11.66
CA VAL A 116 -34.24 -0.39 -11.74
C VAL A 116 -34.33 0.12 -10.30
N ARG A 117 -33.29 -0.21 -9.53
CA ARG A 117 -33.18 0.28 -8.17
C ARG A 117 -32.93 1.77 -8.31
N ALA A 118 -33.97 2.54 -8.13
CA ALA A 118 -33.82 3.97 -7.97
C ALA A 118 -33.03 4.20 -6.69
N PHE A 119 -31.92 4.93 -6.78
CA PHE A 119 -31.14 5.33 -5.63
C PHE A 119 -31.36 6.82 -5.40
N VAL A 120 -31.49 7.20 -4.12
CA VAL A 120 -31.46 8.62 -3.75
C VAL A 120 -30.01 9.08 -3.85
N PRO A 121 -29.68 10.12 -4.61
CA PRO A 121 -28.33 10.65 -4.64
C PRO A 121 -27.91 11.11 -3.25
N LEU A 122 -26.79 10.62 -2.76
CA LEU A 122 -26.22 11.03 -1.48
C LEU A 122 -25.38 12.30 -1.70
N ARG A 123 -25.67 13.34 -0.95
CA ARG A 123 -24.88 14.56 -0.89
C ARG A 123 -24.26 14.69 0.48
N PHE A 124 -22.99 15.05 0.53
CA PHE A 124 -22.22 15.22 1.76
C PHE A 124 -21.66 16.63 1.82
N GLU A 125 -21.67 17.21 3.01
CA GLU A 125 -21.00 18.47 3.28
C GLU A 125 -19.48 18.30 3.38
N LEU A 126 -18.73 19.38 3.23
CA LEU A 126 -17.28 19.38 3.40
C LEU A 126 -16.91 18.96 4.83
N GLY A 127 -15.97 18.02 4.96
CA GLY A 127 -15.54 17.47 6.25
C GLY A 127 -16.55 16.57 6.95
N GLU A 128 -17.69 16.25 6.30
CA GLU A 128 -18.73 15.42 6.93
C GLU A 128 -18.31 13.97 7.08
N ALA A 129 -17.92 13.31 5.99
CA ALA A 129 -17.75 11.86 6.01
C ALA A 129 -16.65 11.33 5.09
N PHE A 130 -16.11 10.19 5.48
CA PHE A 130 -15.31 9.32 4.61
C PHE A 130 -15.92 7.93 4.51
N GLN A 131 -15.59 7.20 3.46
CA GLN A 131 -15.89 5.78 3.30
C GLN A 131 -14.60 4.97 3.30
N PHE A 132 -14.65 3.82 3.97
CA PHE A 132 -13.53 2.88 4.07
C PHE A 132 -13.92 1.50 3.55
N ASP A 133 -13.02 0.87 2.78
CA ASP A 133 -13.19 -0.51 2.30
C ASP A 133 -11.86 -1.21 2.10
N TRP A 134 -11.91 -2.56 2.12
CA TRP A 134 -10.79 -3.42 1.75
C TRP A 134 -11.02 -4.04 0.37
N SER A 135 -9.98 -4.07 -0.46
CA SER A 135 -9.98 -4.88 -1.67
C SER A 135 -8.82 -5.88 -1.68
N GLU A 136 -8.96 -6.93 -2.47
CA GLU A 136 -7.94 -7.95 -2.64
C GLU A 136 -7.31 -7.82 -4.03
N GLU A 137 -5.99 -7.69 -4.05
CA GLU A 137 -5.20 -7.59 -5.27
C GLU A 137 -4.04 -8.61 -5.22
N ARG A 138 -3.35 -8.82 -6.34
CA ARG A 138 -2.16 -9.67 -6.41
C ARG A 138 -1.03 -8.94 -7.10
N MET A 139 0.16 -8.96 -6.51
CA MET A 139 1.31 -8.22 -7.02
C MET A 139 2.63 -8.87 -6.64
N LEU A 140 3.66 -8.56 -7.41
CA LEU A 140 5.03 -8.93 -7.12
C LEU A 140 5.64 -7.91 -6.13
N VAL A 141 5.93 -8.34 -4.90
CA VAL A 141 6.58 -7.51 -3.86
C VAL A 141 7.73 -8.30 -3.25
N GLY A 142 8.93 -7.72 -3.24
CA GLY A 142 10.13 -8.40 -2.76
C GLY A 142 10.49 -9.65 -3.59
N GLY A 143 10.20 -9.63 -4.90
CA GLY A 143 10.46 -10.76 -5.79
C GLY A 143 9.48 -11.94 -5.67
N VAL A 144 8.43 -11.83 -4.85
CA VAL A 144 7.44 -12.89 -4.62
C VAL A 144 6.04 -12.40 -4.98
N TRP A 145 5.26 -13.23 -5.70
CA TRP A 145 3.85 -12.97 -5.93
C TRP A 145 3.06 -13.11 -4.63
N ARG A 146 2.50 -12.00 -4.16
CA ARG A 146 1.77 -11.92 -2.89
C ARG A 146 0.32 -11.50 -3.12
N LYS A 147 -0.55 -12.02 -2.28
CA LYS A 147 -1.86 -11.44 -2.05
C LYS A 147 -1.68 -10.15 -1.26
N ILE A 148 -2.29 -9.08 -1.73
CA ILE A 148 -2.27 -7.76 -1.12
C ILE A 148 -3.68 -7.39 -0.70
N LEU A 149 -3.84 -6.93 0.52
CA LEU A 149 -5.05 -6.31 1.02
C LEU A 149 -4.87 -4.79 0.88
N ALA A 150 -5.64 -4.19 -0.02
CA ALA A 150 -5.61 -2.76 -0.24
C ALA A 150 -6.71 -2.07 0.58
N ALA A 151 -6.31 -1.19 1.48
CA ALA A 151 -7.20 -0.28 2.20
C ALA A 151 -7.52 0.92 1.30
N HIS A 152 -8.80 1.20 1.13
CA HIS A 152 -9.32 2.36 0.41
C HIS A 152 -10.01 3.29 1.40
N LEU A 153 -9.50 4.49 1.58
CA LEU A 153 -10.18 5.55 2.31
C LEU A 153 -10.49 6.69 1.34
N LYS A 154 -11.75 7.10 1.27
CA LYS A 154 -12.21 8.13 0.34
C LYS A 154 -13.11 9.13 1.04
N LEU A 155 -12.81 10.42 0.90
CA LEU A 155 -13.68 11.50 1.34
C LEU A 155 -14.97 11.53 0.51
N CYS A 156 -16.10 11.78 1.17
CA CYS A 156 -17.40 11.74 0.51
C CYS A 156 -17.72 13.05 -0.22
N ALA A 157 -17.19 14.19 0.23
CA ALA A 157 -17.39 15.49 -0.42
C ALA A 157 -16.39 15.71 -1.56
N SER A 158 -15.10 15.94 -1.30
CA SER A 158 -14.08 16.20 -2.33
C SER A 158 -13.78 15.03 -3.26
N ARG A 159 -14.16 13.81 -2.88
CA ARG A 159 -13.81 12.57 -3.58
C ARG A 159 -12.33 12.22 -3.53
N ALA A 160 -11.50 12.95 -2.78
CA ALA A 160 -10.11 12.60 -2.55
C ALA A 160 -9.99 11.23 -1.87
N PHE A 161 -9.02 10.43 -2.29
CA PHE A 161 -8.88 9.06 -1.84
C PHE A 161 -7.41 8.70 -1.61
N VAL A 162 -7.19 7.76 -0.69
CA VAL A 162 -5.88 7.20 -0.38
C VAL A 162 -5.97 5.68 -0.44
N LEU A 163 -4.97 5.06 -1.05
CA LEU A 163 -4.78 3.63 -1.09
C LEU A 163 -3.54 3.26 -0.28
N GLN A 164 -3.66 2.21 0.54
CA GLN A 164 -2.56 1.62 1.29
C GLN A 164 -2.56 0.10 1.11
N ALA A 165 -1.41 -0.49 0.88
CA ALA A 165 -1.24 -1.91 0.64
C ALA A 165 -0.69 -2.62 1.88
N TYR A 166 -1.30 -3.76 2.24
CA TYR A 166 -0.93 -4.55 3.43
C TYR A 166 -0.90 -6.04 3.12
N PRO A 167 -0.11 -6.83 3.86
CA PRO A 167 -0.14 -8.29 3.74
C PRO A 167 -1.39 -8.93 4.36
N THR A 168 -2.04 -8.26 5.32
CA THR A 168 -3.25 -8.72 6.00
C THR A 168 -4.23 -7.56 6.22
N GLN A 169 -5.45 -7.85 6.69
CA GLN A 169 -6.44 -6.86 7.11
C GLN A 169 -6.68 -6.91 8.62
N SER A 170 -5.62 -7.13 9.41
CA SER A 170 -5.68 -7.16 10.86
C SER A 170 -5.88 -5.75 11.46
N HIS A 171 -6.13 -5.67 12.77
CA HIS A 171 -6.44 -4.39 13.43
C HIS A 171 -5.30 -3.38 13.30
N GLU A 172 -4.05 -3.79 13.50
CA GLU A 172 -2.89 -2.91 13.39
C GLU A 172 -2.76 -2.33 11.97
N MET A 173 -3.09 -3.12 10.92
CA MET A 173 -3.12 -2.63 9.54
C MET A 173 -4.26 -1.64 9.31
N LEU A 174 -5.43 -1.90 9.91
CA LEU A 174 -6.57 -0.99 9.86
C LEU A 174 -6.23 0.37 10.49
N PHE A 175 -5.60 0.35 11.67
CA PHE A 175 -5.23 1.57 12.40
C PHE A 175 -4.21 2.40 11.62
N ASP A 176 -3.18 1.75 11.09
CA ASP A 176 -2.16 2.39 10.26
C ASP A 176 -2.76 2.99 8.98
N ALA A 177 -3.68 2.26 8.32
CA ALA A 177 -4.36 2.74 7.12
C ALA A 177 -5.14 4.04 7.38
N HIS A 178 -5.83 4.15 8.53
CA HIS A 178 -6.54 5.38 8.91
C HIS A 178 -5.56 6.51 9.21
N THR A 179 -4.55 6.25 10.04
CA THR A 179 -3.51 7.21 10.40
C THR A 179 -2.84 7.81 9.17
N ARG A 180 -2.32 6.96 8.27
CA ARG A 180 -1.65 7.41 7.04
C ARG A 180 -2.60 8.14 6.09
N SER A 181 -3.86 7.69 6.01
CA SER A 181 -4.85 8.34 5.15
C SER A 181 -5.22 9.72 5.67
N PHE A 182 -5.46 9.89 6.97
CA PHE A 182 -5.78 11.18 7.56
C PHE A 182 -4.60 12.17 7.45
N MET A 183 -3.36 11.69 7.64
CA MET A 183 -2.16 12.49 7.38
C MET A 183 -2.07 12.94 5.93
N ALA A 184 -2.34 12.05 4.98
CA ALA A 184 -2.24 12.36 3.55
C ALA A 184 -3.33 13.33 3.06
N LEU A 185 -4.52 13.28 3.66
CA LEU A 185 -5.67 14.14 3.36
C LEU A 185 -5.64 15.48 4.11
N GLY A 186 -4.80 15.60 5.14
CA GLY A 186 -4.62 16.83 5.91
C GLY A 186 -5.61 17.01 7.06
N GLY A 187 -6.35 15.95 7.48
CA GLY A 187 -7.28 16.01 8.59
C GLY A 187 -8.27 14.87 8.65
N ILE A 188 -9.21 14.94 9.58
CA ILE A 188 -10.14 13.87 9.94
C ILE A 188 -11.58 14.34 9.72
N PRO A 189 -12.38 13.65 8.89
CA PRO A 189 -13.81 13.92 8.77
C PRO A 189 -14.58 13.49 10.03
N ARG A 190 -15.74 14.07 10.26
CA ARG A 190 -16.56 13.84 11.46
C ARG A 190 -17.14 12.41 11.55
N ARG A 191 -17.36 11.73 10.40
CA ARG A 191 -18.03 10.44 10.34
C ARG A 191 -17.31 9.48 9.40
N GLY A 192 -17.10 8.23 9.85
CA GLY A 192 -16.55 7.15 9.04
C GLY A 192 -17.62 6.12 8.66
N ILE A 193 -17.81 5.87 7.37
CA ILE A 193 -18.79 4.92 6.83
C ILE A 193 -18.08 3.61 6.49
N TYR A 194 -18.51 2.51 7.12
CA TYR A 194 -17.90 1.19 7.02
C TYR A 194 -18.88 0.11 6.60
N ASP A 195 -18.35 -0.93 5.97
CA ASP A 195 -19.06 -2.21 5.91
C ASP A 195 -18.93 -2.98 7.24
N ASN A 196 -19.64 -4.10 7.35
CA ASN A 196 -19.57 -5.00 8.50
C ASN A 196 -18.26 -5.83 8.46
N MET A 197 -17.11 -5.15 8.47
CA MET A 197 -15.81 -5.82 8.51
C MET A 197 -15.49 -6.35 9.90
N ARG A 198 -14.86 -7.52 10.00
CA ARG A 198 -14.55 -8.20 11.26
C ARG A 198 -13.63 -7.40 12.19
N THR A 199 -12.81 -6.53 11.64
CA THR A 199 -11.90 -5.67 12.41
C THR A 199 -12.59 -4.46 13.04
N ALA A 200 -13.81 -4.14 12.62
CA ALA A 200 -14.58 -3.03 13.19
C ALA A 200 -15.78 -3.51 14.00
N VAL A 201 -16.34 -4.68 13.68
CA VAL A 201 -17.58 -5.21 14.28
C VAL A 201 -17.37 -6.63 14.77
N ASP A 202 -17.53 -6.87 16.07
CA ASP A 202 -17.46 -8.21 16.67
C ASP A 202 -18.76 -9.01 16.44
N LYS A 203 -19.92 -8.34 16.48
CA LYS A 203 -21.22 -8.96 16.26
C LYS A 203 -22.21 -8.03 15.54
N VAL A 204 -22.82 -8.56 14.50
CA VAL A 204 -23.87 -7.88 13.73
C VAL A 204 -25.22 -8.30 14.29
N ASN A 205 -26.01 -7.37 14.80
CA ASN A 205 -27.39 -7.58 15.26
C ASN A 205 -28.40 -7.22 14.14
N LYS A 206 -29.70 -7.37 14.41
CA LYS A 206 -30.75 -6.92 13.47
C LYS A 206 -30.75 -5.39 13.34
N GLY A 207 -30.87 -4.88 12.10
CA GLY A 207 -30.86 -3.45 11.82
C GLY A 207 -29.46 -2.83 11.87
N LYS A 208 -29.34 -1.59 12.34
CA LYS A 208 -28.07 -0.84 12.49
C LYS A 208 -27.29 -1.13 13.78
N SER A 209 -27.86 -1.91 14.72
CA SER A 209 -27.18 -2.23 15.98
C SER A 209 -25.99 -3.16 15.75
N ARG A 210 -24.83 -2.79 16.29
CA ARG A 210 -23.57 -3.52 16.21
C ARG A 210 -22.89 -3.57 17.55
N VAL A 211 -22.14 -4.65 17.80
CA VAL A 211 -21.13 -4.67 18.86
C VAL A 211 -19.82 -4.28 18.21
N VAL A 212 -19.43 -3.03 18.41
CA VAL A 212 -18.19 -2.46 17.85
C VAL A 212 -16.99 -3.06 18.59
N ASN A 213 -15.96 -3.43 17.87
CA ASN A 213 -14.72 -3.93 18.46
C ASN A 213 -14.09 -2.83 19.35
N THR A 214 -13.69 -3.19 20.56
CA THR A 214 -13.19 -2.23 21.57
C THR A 214 -11.95 -1.45 21.07
N ARG A 215 -11.04 -2.09 20.35
CA ARG A 215 -9.85 -1.43 19.79
C ARG A 215 -10.19 -0.47 18.65
N PHE A 216 -11.14 -0.86 17.80
CA PHE A 216 -11.65 0.03 16.78
C PHE A 216 -12.36 1.25 17.40
N ALA A 217 -13.14 1.04 18.45
CA ALA A 217 -13.78 2.12 19.20
C ALA A 217 -12.75 3.07 19.84
N ALA A 218 -11.64 2.53 20.36
CA ALA A 218 -10.54 3.35 20.89
C ALA A 218 -9.91 4.24 19.82
N MET A 219 -9.67 3.73 18.60
CA MET A 219 -9.18 4.53 17.46
C MET A 219 -10.19 5.60 17.06
N ALA A 220 -11.48 5.26 16.95
CA ALA A 220 -12.53 6.22 16.61
C ALA A 220 -12.63 7.35 17.64
N SER A 221 -12.54 7.00 18.93
CA SER A 221 -12.52 7.98 20.03
C SER A 221 -11.26 8.85 20.03
N HIS A 222 -10.09 8.29 19.70
CA HIS A 222 -8.84 9.04 19.59
C HIS A 222 -8.91 10.09 18.48
N TYR A 223 -9.47 9.74 17.34
CA TYR A 223 -9.62 10.61 16.19
C TYR A 223 -10.92 11.43 16.19
N LEU A 224 -11.79 11.22 17.16
CA LEU A 224 -13.05 11.95 17.39
C LEU A 224 -14.05 11.84 16.22
N PHE A 225 -14.01 10.78 15.43
CA PHE A 225 -15.01 10.55 14.40
C PHE A 225 -16.08 9.52 14.85
N ASP A 226 -17.29 9.68 14.34
CA ASP A 226 -18.39 8.76 14.58
C ASP A 226 -18.36 7.60 13.56
N PRO A 227 -18.25 6.33 13.98
CA PRO A 227 -18.35 5.20 13.08
C PRO A 227 -19.80 4.89 12.71
N ASP A 228 -20.12 4.88 11.41
CA ASP A 228 -21.42 4.50 10.86
C ASP A 228 -21.27 3.21 10.02
N PHE A 229 -22.12 2.21 10.30
CA PHE A 229 -22.06 0.91 9.63
C PHE A 229 -23.24 0.73 8.70
N CYS A 230 -22.94 0.41 7.44
CA CYS A 230 -23.97 0.15 6.44
C CYS A 230 -24.89 -1.01 6.85
N ASN A 231 -26.15 -0.93 6.43
CA ASN A 231 -27.08 -2.04 6.62
C ASN A 231 -26.63 -3.26 5.78
N VAL A 232 -26.98 -4.45 6.27
CA VAL A 232 -26.72 -5.69 5.52
C VAL A 232 -27.43 -5.62 4.17
N ALA A 233 -26.68 -5.85 3.09
CA ALA A 233 -27.15 -5.79 1.70
C ALA A 233 -27.54 -4.39 1.16
N SER A 234 -27.14 -3.30 1.81
CA SER A 234 -27.42 -1.92 1.36
C SER A 234 -26.23 -1.30 0.61
N GLY A 235 -25.81 -1.93 -0.49
CA GLY A 235 -24.66 -1.48 -1.31
C GLY A 235 -24.75 -0.03 -1.81
N TRP A 236 -25.96 0.56 -1.86
CA TRP A 236 -26.17 1.95 -2.26
C TRP A 236 -25.57 2.96 -1.26
N GLU A 237 -25.48 2.61 0.04
CA GLU A 237 -24.87 3.43 1.07
C GLU A 237 -23.33 3.56 0.88
N LYS A 238 -22.73 2.63 0.12
CA LYS A 238 -21.29 2.54 -0.16
C LYS A 238 -20.88 2.88 -1.60
N GLY A 239 -21.79 3.35 -2.41
CA GLY A 239 -21.57 3.52 -3.86
C GLY A 239 -20.33 4.36 -4.23
N VAL A 240 -19.89 5.26 -3.35
CA VAL A 240 -18.72 6.13 -3.58
C VAL A 240 -17.42 5.34 -3.52
N VAL A 241 -17.22 4.47 -2.51
CA VAL A 241 -15.97 3.70 -2.37
C VAL A 241 -15.93 2.46 -3.27
N GLU A 242 -17.06 1.78 -3.50
CA GLU A 242 -17.12 0.64 -4.42
C GLU A 242 -16.70 1.04 -5.84
N LYS A 243 -17.16 2.19 -6.33
CA LYS A 243 -16.70 2.73 -7.60
C LYS A 243 -15.19 3.03 -7.58
N ASN A 244 -14.67 3.57 -6.48
CA ASN A 244 -13.25 3.83 -6.32
C ASN A 244 -12.39 2.56 -6.40
N VAL A 245 -12.86 1.45 -5.81
CA VAL A 245 -12.17 0.14 -5.91
C VAL A 245 -12.08 -0.32 -7.38
N GLN A 246 -13.17 -0.16 -8.16
CA GLN A 246 -13.18 -0.53 -9.59
C GLN A 246 -12.27 0.38 -10.42
N ASP A 247 -12.32 1.69 -10.20
CA ASP A 247 -11.48 2.66 -10.91
C ASP A 247 -10.01 2.48 -10.56
N SER A 248 -9.68 2.16 -9.30
CA SER A 248 -8.32 1.86 -8.85
C SER A 248 -7.73 0.62 -9.53
N ARG A 249 -8.55 -0.44 -9.75
CA ARG A 249 -8.10 -1.63 -10.48
C ARG A 249 -7.68 -1.32 -11.90
N LEU A 250 -8.42 -0.46 -12.57
CA LEU A 250 -8.16 -0.11 -13.97
C LEU A 250 -6.99 0.86 -14.15
N ARG A 251 -6.76 1.77 -13.19
CA ARG A 251 -5.85 2.91 -13.37
C ARG A 251 -4.59 2.83 -12.52
N ILE A 252 -4.69 2.27 -11.32
CA ILE A 252 -3.58 2.21 -10.36
C ILE A 252 -2.91 0.85 -10.40
N TRP A 253 -3.67 -0.24 -10.20
CA TRP A 253 -3.08 -1.58 -10.11
C TRP A 253 -2.53 -2.10 -11.45
N GLN A 254 -3.09 -1.67 -12.59
CA GLN A 254 -2.51 -1.97 -13.90
C GLN A 254 -1.16 -1.25 -14.12
N ASP A 255 -1.01 -0.02 -13.62
CA ASP A 255 0.26 0.70 -13.69
C ASP A 255 1.25 0.13 -12.68
N ALA A 256 0.83 -0.13 -11.45
CA ALA A 256 1.66 -0.77 -10.43
C ALA A 256 2.23 -2.12 -10.89
N ALA A 257 1.46 -2.89 -11.68
CA ALA A 257 1.93 -4.17 -12.23
C ALA A 257 3.12 -4.06 -13.21
N LYS A 258 3.41 -2.86 -13.71
CA LYS A 258 4.56 -2.59 -14.59
C LYS A 258 5.82 -2.25 -13.79
N GLU A 259 5.66 -1.89 -12.51
CA GLU A 259 6.73 -1.50 -11.60
C GLU A 259 7.23 -2.68 -10.77
N ARG A 260 8.39 -2.50 -10.14
CA ARG A 260 8.97 -3.49 -9.21
C ARG A 260 9.15 -2.85 -7.85
N PHE A 261 8.61 -3.49 -6.83
CA PHE A 261 8.68 -3.01 -5.45
C PHE A 261 9.44 -4.00 -4.59
N GLY A 262 10.46 -3.54 -3.88
CA GLY A 262 11.24 -4.34 -2.94
C GLY A 262 10.50 -4.59 -1.63
N SER A 263 9.56 -3.70 -1.24
CA SER A 263 8.84 -3.77 0.03
C SER A 263 7.43 -3.20 -0.07
N PHE A 264 6.60 -3.44 0.95
CA PHE A 264 5.30 -2.78 1.10
C PHE A 264 5.45 -1.28 1.34
N THR A 265 6.49 -0.85 2.01
CA THR A 265 6.79 0.57 2.25
C THR A 265 7.01 1.31 0.93
N GLU A 266 7.83 0.75 0.04
CA GLU A 266 8.07 1.31 -1.29
C GLU A 266 6.79 1.35 -2.14
N LEU A 267 6.01 0.26 -2.13
CA LEU A 267 4.71 0.21 -2.80
C LEU A 267 3.76 1.29 -2.26
N ASN A 268 3.69 1.49 -0.95
CA ASN A 268 2.81 2.47 -0.33
C ASN A 268 3.22 3.92 -0.65
N LEU A 269 4.52 4.21 -0.73
CA LEU A 269 5.01 5.52 -1.19
C LEU A 269 4.59 5.77 -2.63
N TRP A 270 4.74 4.79 -3.51
CA TRP A 270 4.31 4.89 -4.90
C TRP A 270 2.79 5.05 -5.01
N LEU A 271 2.00 4.27 -4.27
CA LEU A 271 0.54 4.36 -4.24
C LEU A 271 0.07 5.75 -3.83
N LEU A 272 0.67 6.34 -2.79
CA LEU A 272 0.33 7.69 -2.34
C LEU A 272 0.65 8.74 -3.40
N ALA A 273 1.83 8.65 -4.05
CA ALA A 273 2.20 9.56 -5.13
C ALA A 273 1.22 9.42 -6.32
N LYS A 274 0.83 8.20 -6.66
CA LYS A 274 -0.16 7.95 -7.73
C LYS A 274 -1.54 8.48 -7.37
N CYS A 275 -2.01 8.32 -6.14
CA CYS A 275 -3.27 8.90 -5.67
C CYS A 275 -3.26 10.42 -5.82
N ARG A 276 -2.20 11.08 -5.36
CA ARG A 276 -2.05 12.55 -5.49
C ARG A 276 -2.04 13.01 -6.95
N SER A 277 -1.32 12.31 -7.83
CA SER A 277 -1.33 12.59 -9.26
C SER A 277 -2.76 12.53 -9.84
N LEU A 278 -3.53 11.50 -9.47
CA LEU A 278 -4.90 11.32 -9.92
C LEU A 278 -5.87 12.37 -9.33
N TRP A 279 -5.61 12.93 -8.15
CA TRP A 279 -6.42 14.05 -7.62
C TRP A 279 -6.32 15.29 -8.51
N HIS A 280 -5.18 15.57 -9.11
CA HIS A 280 -5.01 16.70 -10.04
C HIS A 280 -5.55 16.38 -11.45
N GLU A 281 -5.55 15.10 -11.86
CA GLU A 281 -6.05 14.68 -13.16
C GLU A 281 -7.58 14.63 -13.21
N PHE A 282 -8.22 14.16 -12.13
CA PHE A 282 -9.66 13.90 -12.15
C PHE A 282 -10.47 15.16 -11.82
N ARG A 283 -11.48 15.40 -12.65
CA ARG A 283 -12.52 16.38 -12.36
C ARG A 283 -13.50 15.83 -11.32
N HIS A 284 -13.97 16.72 -10.45
CA HIS A 284 -15.00 16.37 -9.48
C HIS A 284 -16.31 16.01 -10.20
N PRO A 285 -17.02 14.93 -9.83
CA PRO A 285 -18.19 14.45 -10.58
C PRO A 285 -19.40 15.37 -10.54
N GLU A 286 -19.51 16.22 -9.52
CA GLU A 286 -20.62 17.18 -9.34
C GLU A 286 -20.18 18.60 -9.69
N PHE A 287 -18.97 19.00 -9.31
CA PHE A 287 -18.35 20.31 -9.57
C PHE A 287 -17.28 20.16 -10.65
N THR A 288 -17.72 19.98 -11.89
CA THR A 288 -16.85 19.60 -13.02
C THR A 288 -15.81 20.66 -13.40
N GLU A 289 -15.98 21.90 -12.94
CA GLU A 289 -15.00 22.98 -13.04
C GLU A 289 -13.77 22.78 -12.18
N HIS A 290 -13.90 22.04 -11.08
CA HIS A 290 -12.81 21.77 -10.14
C HIS A 290 -12.24 20.37 -10.31
N THR A 291 -10.94 20.23 -10.03
CA THR A 291 -10.27 18.95 -9.83
C THR A 291 -10.57 18.39 -8.43
N ILE A 292 -10.29 17.12 -8.22
CA ILE A 292 -10.38 16.51 -6.88
C ILE A 292 -9.39 17.18 -5.90
N ALA A 293 -8.20 17.59 -6.39
CA ALA A 293 -7.21 18.29 -5.57
C ALA A 293 -7.72 19.65 -5.08
N GLU A 294 -8.28 20.47 -5.98
CA GLU A 294 -8.87 21.77 -5.63
C GLU A 294 -10.05 21.61 -4.64
N MET A 295 -10.90 20.61 -4.86
CA MET A 295 -11.98 20.31 -3.91
C MET A 295 -11.47 19.83 -2.55
N LEU A 296 -10.34 19.10 -2.51
CA LEU A 296 -9.71 18.71 -1.24
C LEU A 296 -9.18 19.93 -0.49
N GLU A 297 -8.54 20.88 -1.17
CA GLU A 297 -8.09 22.14 -0.55
C GLU A 297 -9.25 22.88 0.12
N HIS A 298 -10.42 22.95 -0.53
CA HIS A 298 -11.62 23.52 0.07
C HIS A 298 -12.12 22.70 1.28
N GLU A 299 -12.06 21.37 1.21
CA GLU A 299 -12.54 20.49 2.28
C GLU A 299 -11.63 20.50 3.50
N GLN A 300 -10.31 20.69 3.33
CA GLN A 300 -9.33 20.68 4.43
C GLN A 300 -9.66 21.67 5.56
N ALA A 301 -10.21 22.84 5.25
CA ALA A 301 -10.65 23.82 6.24
C ALA A 301 -11.78 23.30 7.15
N SER A 302 -12.52 22.28 6.72
CA SER A 302 -13.66 21.68 7.44
C SER A 302 -13.29 20.35 8.13
N LEU A 303 -12.08 19.83 7.90
CA LEU A 303 -11.58 18.63 8.57
C LEU A 303 -11.08 18.95 9.99
N MET A 304 -11.25 18.00 10.89
CA MET A 304 -10.70 18.09 12.24
C MET A 304 -9.17 17.92 12.18
N PRO A 305 -8.40 18.68 12.97
CA PRO A 305 -6.95 18.53 13.00
C PRO A 305 -6.54 17.20 13.63
N MET A 306 -5.50 16.58 13.09
CA MET A 306 -4.88 15.40 13.67
C MET A 306 -3.83 15.84 14.70
N VAL A 307 -4.15 15.73 15.99
CA VAL A 307 -3.28 16.17 17.08
C VAL A 307 -2.06 15.24 17.21
N ALA A 308 -2.30 13.92 17.19
CA ALA A 308 -1.27 12.88 17.26
C ALA A 308 -1.71 11.62 16.49
N PRO A 309 -0.76 10.85 15.95
CA PRO A 309 -1.07 9.51 15.43
C PRO A 309 -1.60 8.59 16.54
N PHE A 310 -2.59 7.76 16.20
CA PHE A 310 -3.04 6.70 17.10
C PHE A 310 -1.96 5.63 17.24
N ASP A 311 -1.61 5.26 18.47
CA ASP A 311 -0.69 4.16 18.74
C ASP A 311 -1.42 2.81 18.57
N GLY A 312 -1.50 2.39 17.32
CA GLY A 312 -2.38 1.33 16.81
C GLY A 312 -1.81 -0.07 16.90
N TYR A 313 -1.07 -0.43 17.95
CA TYR A 313 -0.59 -1.80 18.10
C TYR A 313 -1.67 -2.79 18.54
N VAL A 314 -1.45 -4.06 18.23
CA VAL A 314 -2.18 -5.19 18.83
C VAL A 314 -1.26 -5.86 19.83
N GLU A 315 -1.75 -6.01 21.08
CA GLU A 315 -0.96 -6.62 22.15
C GLU A 315 -1.27 -8.11 22.28
N THR A 316 -0.24 -8.91 22.47
CA THR A 316 -0.33 -10.33 22.81
C THR A 316 0.79 -10.70 23.77
N LEU A 317 0.61 -11.78 24.52
CA LEU A 317 1.63 -12.26 25.47
C LEU A 317 2.46 -13.37 24.82
N GLY A 318 3.78 -13.32 25.04
CA GLY A 318 4.72 -14.33 24.56
C GLY A 318 5.63 -14.83 25.69
N LYS A 319 5.83 -16.14 25.80
CA LYS A 319 6.80 -16.72 26.74
C LYS A 319 8.17 -16.79 26.08
N VAL A 320 9.20 -16.33 26.77
CA VAL A 320 10.59 -16.40 26.33
C VAL A 320 11.13 -17.82 26.52
N SER A 321 11.59 -18.43 25.44
CA SER A 321 12.17 -19.78 25.46
C SER A 321 13.58 -19.80 26.07
N SER A 322 14.09 -20.99 26.38
CA SER A 322 15.49 -21.20 26.83
C SER A 322 16.55 -20.77 25.82
N THR A 323 16.17 -20.54 24.57
CA THR A 323 17.02 -20.01 23.50
C THR A 323 16.84 -18.51 23.27
N CYS A 324 16.24 -17.78 24.24
CA CYS A 324 15.99 -16.34 24.22
C CYS A 324 15.08 -15.91 23.05
N LEU A 325 14.13 -16.75 22.66
CA LEU A 325 13.22 -16.49 21.54
C LEU A 325 11.76 -16.43 22.00
N VAL A 326 11.02 -15.49 21.43
CA VAL A 326 9.55 -15.40 21.53
C VAL A 326 8.96 -15.75 20.17
N VAL A 327 7.85 -16.49 20.17
CA VAL A 327 7.13 -16.90 18.97
C VAL A 327 5.95 -15.97 18.75
N TYR A 328 5.88 -15.37 17.55
CA TYR A 328 4.71 -14.64 17.06
C TYR A 328 4.45 -15.03 15.60
N ASP A 329 3.20 -15.32 15.26
CA ASP A 329 2.74 -15.71 13.91
C ASP A 329 3.65 -16.74 13.21
N ARG A 330 4.09 -17.78 13.96
CA ARG A 330 5.01 -18.87 13.49
C ARG A 330 6.41 -18.40 13.11
N CYS A 331 6.79 -17.17 13.45
CA CYS A 331 8.15 -16.66 13.39
C CYS A 331 8.72 -16.53 14.81
N ARG A 332 10.04 -16.48 14.91
CA ARG A 332 10.75 -16.39 16.18
C ARG A 332 11.58 -15.12 16.19
N TYR A 333 11.58 -14.45 17.33
CA TYR A 333 12.27 -13.17 17.52
C TYR A 333 13.09 -13.24 18.81
N SER A 334 14.33 -12.81 18.76
CA SER A 334 15.18 -12.82 19.94
C SER A 334 14.85 -11.65 20.87
N VAL A 335 14.99 -11.90 22.15
CA VAL A 335 14.91 -10.90 23.22
C VAL A 335 16.09 -11.07 24.16
N PRO A 336 16.41 -10.07 25.02
CA PRO A 336 17.49 -10.17 25.99
C PRO A 336 17.47 -11.46 26.79
N CYS A 337 18.63 -12.10 26.95
CA CYS A 337 18.75 -13.43 27.54
C CYS A 337 18.35 -13.47 29.04
N GLU A 338 18.31 -12.33 29.72
CA GLU A 338 17.86 -12.18 31.10
C GLU A 338 16.37 -12.48 31.29
N LEU A 339 15.59 -12.37 30.21
CA LEU A 339 14.15 -12.59 30.21
C LEU A 339 13.75 -14.06 30.01
N VAL A 340 14.70 -14.98 29.91
CA VAL A 340 14.43 -16.41 29.73
C VAL A 340 13.44 -16.94 30.78
N GLY A 341 12.39 -17.61 30.32
CA GLY A 341 11.33 -18.18 31.16
C GLY A 341 10.23 -17.20 31.54
N GLN A 342 10.43 -15.90 31.35
CA GLN A 342 9.46 -14.86 31.65
C GLN A 342 8.40 -14.74 30.53
N ILE A 343 7.30 -14.07 30.86
CA ILE A 343 6.27 -13.65 29.89
C ILE A 343 6.51 -12.19 29.56
N VAL A 344 6.57 -11.87 28.29
CA VAL A 344 6.71 -10.51 27.78
C VAL A 344 5.47 -10.10 26.99
N SER A 345 5.14 -8.81 26.99
CA SER A 345 4.15 -8.26 26.08
C SER A 345 4.76 -8.07 24.69
N VAL A 346 4.02 -8.49 23.67
CA VAL A 346 4.39 -8.30 22.26
C VAL A 346 3.42 -7.27 21.67
N ARG A 347 3.88 -6.08 21.39
CA ARG A 347 3.14 -5.03 20.68
C ARG A 347 3.38 -5.18 19.20
N VAL A 348 2.31 -5.48 18.49
CA VAL A 348 2.35 -5.80 17.06
C VAL A 348 1.93 -4.60 16.26
N TYR A 349 2.85 -4.09 15.46
CA TYR A 349 2.64 -3.03 14.47
C TYR A 349 2.61 -3.59 13.04
N PRO A 350 2.26 -2.81 12.03
CA PRO A 350 2.28 -3.26 10.64
C PRO A 350 3.64 -3.76 10.17
N GLU A 351 4.72 -3.03 10.51
CA GLU A 351 6.07 -3.27 9.97
C GLU A 351 7.04 -3.85 11.00
N HIS A 352 6.75 -3.73 12.29
CA HIS A 352 7.64 -4.18 13.37
C HIS A 352 6.87 -4.78 14.55
N LEU A 353 7.63 -5.39 15.46
CA LEU A 353 7.17 -5.94 16.72
C LEU A 353 8.02 -5.35 17.83
N ASP A 354 7.38 -4.80 18.87
CA ASP A 354 8.06 -4.37 20.09
C ASP A 354 7.77 -5.37 21.21
N PHE A 355 8.83 -5.78 21.87
CA PHE A 355 8.78 -6.65 23.04
C PHE A 355 8.95 -5.81 24.28
N VAL A 356 7.97 -5.86 25.17
CA VAL A 356 7.90 -5.03 26.38
C VAL A 356 8.01 -5.90 27.62
N ALA A 357 8.93 -5.55 28.48
CA ALA A 357 9.08 -6.13 29.81
C ALA A 357 9.42 -5.02 30.81
N HIS A 358 8.89 -5.12 32.03
CA HIS A 358 9.11 -4.12 33.08
C HIS A 358 8.77 -2.68 32.62
N ASP A 359 7.66 -2.53 31.89
CA ASP A 359 7.15 -1.27 31.32
C ASP A 359 8.09 -0.56 30.32
N ALA A 360 9.11 -1.26 29.83
CA ALA A 360 10.05 -0.75 28.84
C ALA A 360 10.11 -1.64 27.60
N VAL A 361 10.33 -1.03 26.43
CA VAL A 361 10.64 -1.77 25.21
C VAL A 361 12.06 -2.33 25.33
N VAL A 362 12.16 -3.66 25.36
CA VAL A 362 13.42 -4.40 25.55
C VAL A 362 14.01 -4.92 24.22
N ALA A 363 13.19 -5.05 23.21
CA ALA A 363 13.60 -5.42 21.86
C ALA A 363 12.59 -4.92 20.82
N SER A 364 13.08 -4.59 19.62
CA SER A 364 12.27 -4.26 18.45
C SER A 364 12.80 -5.01 17.24
N HIS A 365 11.90 -5.64 16.47
CA HIS A 365 12.27 -6.40 15.29
C HIS A 365 11.37 -6.08 14.10
N ILE A 366 11.91 -6.06 12.89
CA ILE A 366 11.12 -6.01 11.66
C ILE A 366 10.23 -7.26 11.61
N ARG A 367 8.94 -7.05 11.37
CA ARG A 367 7.94 -8.11 11.32
C ARG A 367 8.13 -9.02 10.10
N CYS A 368 8.13 -10.33 10.33
CA CYS A 368 8.16 -11.34 9.28
C CYS A 368 6.74 -11.83 8.97
N PHE A 369 6.39 -11.88 7.69
CA PHE A 369 5.15 -12.47 7.18
C PHE A 369 5.37 -13.86 6.55
N GLU A 370 6.62 -14.25 6.37
CA GLU A 370 7.01 -15.59 5.90
C GLU A 370 7.17 -16.52 7.09
N ARG A 371 6.55 -17.69 7.00
CA ARG A 371 6.53 -18.65 8.10
C ARG A 371 7.91 -19.24 8.39
N LYS A 372 8.15 -19.63 9.64
CA LYS A 372 9.35 -20.35 10.11
C LYS A 372 10.64 -19.51 10.04
N GLN A 373 10.55 -18.20 9.88
CA GLN A 373 11.71 -17.33 9.99
C GLN A 373 12.12 -17.14 11.46
N THR A 374 13.43 -16.97 11.68
CA THR A 374 13.96 -16.55 12.97
C THR A 374 14.76 -15.28 12.78
N ARG A 375 14.44 -14.25 13.55
CA ARG A 375 15.16 -12.97 13.58
C ARG A 375 15.98 -12.90 14.87
N TYR A 376 17.26 -12.78 14.71
CA TYR A 376 18.18 -12.62 15.81
C TYR A 376 18.69 -11.17 15.85
N ASP A 377 18.77 -10.64 17.08
CA ASP A 377 19.70 -9.59 17.42
C ASP A 377 20.78 -10.23 18.30
N TRP A 378 22.00 -10.29 17.83
CA TRP A 378 23.13 -10.90 18.52
C TRP A 378 23.44 -10.20 19.84
N GLN A 379 23.12 -8.92 19.98
CA GLN A 379 23.33 -8.15 21.20
C GLN A 379 22.54 -8.72 22.39
N HIS A 380 21.39 -9.32 22.15
CA HIS A 380 20.57 -9.97 23.17
C HIS A 380 21.31 -11.15 23.89
N TYR A 381 22.37 -11.64 23.30
CA TYR A 381 23.13 -12.80 23.80
C TYR A 381 24.47 -12.40 24.42
N ILE A 382 24.83 -11.12 24.47
CA ILE A 382 26.11 -10.66 25.02
C ILE A 382 26.34 -11.19 26.46
N PRO A 383 25.41 -11.04 27.42
CA PRO A 383 25.60 -11.53 28.78
C PRO A 383 25.75 -13.08 28.86
N LEU A 384 25.18 -13.79 27.90
CA LEU A 384 25.35 -15.24 27.83
C LEU A 384 26.71 -15.61 27.30
N ILE A 385 27.26 -14.89 26.34
CA ILE A 385 28.59 -15.09 25.76
C ILE A 385 29.69 -14.79 26.76
N GLU A 386 29.55 -13.80 27.60
CA GLU A 386 30.50 -13.53 28.69
C GLU A 386 30.69 -14.76 29.58
N ARG A 387 29.61 -15.52 29.85
CA ARG A 387 29.66 -16.77 30.65
C ARG A 387 30.04 -18.01 29.84
N LYS A 388 29.71 -18.04 28.55
CA LYS A 388 29.89 -19.19 27.65
C LYS A 388 30.49 -18.77 26.30
N PRO A 389 31.76 -18.30 26.26
CA PRO A 389 32.39 -17.76 25.05
C PRO A 389 32.42 -18.72 23.88
N GLY A 390 32.54 -20.02 24.16
CA GLY A 390 32.58 -21.07 23.10
C GLY A 390 31.36 -21.11 22.18
N ALA A 391 30.21 -20.53 22.61
CA ALA A 391 29.02 -20.43 21.76
C ALA A 391 29.22 -19.48 20.56
N LEU A 392 30.22 -18.60 20.57
CA LEU A 392 30.60 -17.76 19.44
C LEU A 392 31.04 -18.58 18.20
N ARG A 393 31.50 -19.80 18.36
CA ARG A 393 31.99 -20.64 17.24
C ARG A 393 30.84 -21.03 16.30
N ASN A 394 29.71 -21.49 16.84
CA ASN A 394 28.60 -22.08 16.08
C ASN A 394 27.23 -21.50 16.43
N GLY A 395 27.16 -20.40 17.20
CA GLY A 395 25.90 -19.79 17.61
C GLY A 395 25.21 -19.08 16.46
N ALA A 396 23.99 -19.51 16.13
CA ALA A 396 23.18 -18.91 15.07
C ALA A 396 22.98 -17.38 15.19
N PRO A 397 22.82 -16.78 16.40
CA PRO A 397 22.67 -15.34 16.54
C PRO A 397 23.86 -14.52 16.00
N PHE A 398 25.05 -15.11 15.94
CA PHE A 398 26.28 -14.42 15.56
C PHE A 398 26.62 -14.55 14.06
N ALA A 399 25.72 -15.11 13.25
CA ALA A 399 25.91 -15.23 11.81
C ALA A 399 25.86 -13.87 11.09
N ASP A 400 25.02 -12.95 11.57
CA ASP A 400 24.71 -11.66 10.90
C ASP A 400 25.24 -10.44 11.71
N MET A 401 26.41 -10.57 12.34
CA MET A 401 27.07 -9.44 12.96
C MET A 401 27.61 -8.45 11.91
N PRO A 402 27.83 -7.16 12.27
CA PRO A 402 28.48 -6.18 11.40
C PRO A 402 29.86 -6.67 10.89
N GLN A 403 30.22 -6.27 9.67
CA GLN A 403 31.44 -6.71 8.97
C GLN A 403 32.72 -6.61 9.80
N PRO A 404 33.00 -5.47 10.52
CA PRO A 404 34.19 -5.41 11.37
C PRO A 404 34.25 -6.52 12.43
N LEU A 405 33.13 -6.75 13.13
CA LEU A 405 33.02 -7.79 14.14
C LEU A 405 33.15 -9.20 13.55
N MET A 406 32.62 -9.43 12.35
CA MET A 406 32.78 -10.71 11.62
C MET A 406 34.25 -10.96 11.25
N ARG A 407 34.95 -9.93 10.76
CA ARG A 407 36.39 -10.02 10.43
C ARG A 407 37.22 -10.31 11.69
N LEU A 408 36.99 -9.56 12.77
CA LEU A 408 37.66 -9.73 14.05
C LEU A 408 37.42 -11.17 14.60
N ARG A 409 36.16 -11.63 14.61
CA ARG A 409 35.79 -13.00 15.02
C ARG A 409 36.54 -14.05 14.22
N ALA A 410 36.60 -13.90 12.89
CA ALA A 410 37.30 -14.86 12.02
C ALA A 410 38.81 -14.95 12.30
N LEU A 411 39.44 -13.85 12.72
CA LEU A 411 40.84 -13.80 13.13
C LEU A 411 41.04 -14.43 14.52
N LEU A 412 40.27 -13.97 15.51
CA LEU A 412 40.45 -14.42 16.89
C LEU A 412 40.15 -15.90 17.09
N LEU A 413 39.12 -16.47 16.44
CA LEU A 413 38.73 -17.86 16.60
C LEU A 413 39.75 -18.87 16.00
N LYS A 414 40.79 -18.40 15.29
CA LYS A 414 41.92 -19.23 14.85
C LYS A 414 42.89 -19.56 15.97
N HIS A 415 42.86 -18.78 17.05
CA HIS A 415 43.78 -18.94 18.20
C HIS A 415 43.03 -19.48 19.42
N ASP A 416 43.76 -20.18 20.26
CA ASP A 416 43.22 -20.65 21.54
C ASP A 416 42.88 -19.47 22.46
N GLY A 417 41.67 -19.51 23.05
CA GLY A 417 41.17 -18.41 23.89
C GLY A 417 40.63 -17.21 23.13
N GLY A 418 40.65 -17.20 21.78
CA GLY A 418 40.15 -16.12 20.97
C GLY A 418 38.65 -15.87 21.13
N ASP A 419 37.88 -16.88 21.51
CA ASP A 419 36.46 -16.77 21.88
C ASP A 419 36.27 -15.89 23.15
N ARG A 420 37.16 -16.01 24.15
CA ARG A 420 37.13 -15.18 25.36
C ARG A 420 37.47 -13.73 25.03
N VAL A 421 38.47 -13.52 24.15
CA VAL A 421 38.83 -12.16 23.68
C VAL A 421 37.65 -11.52 22.96
N MET A 422 37.04 -12.25 22.02
CA MET A 422 35.84 -11.75 21.31
C MET A 422 34.68 -11.44 22.25
N ALA A 423 34.44 -12.27 23.27
CA ALA A 423 33.41 -12.04 24.28
C ALA A 423 33.63 -10.72 25.03
N LYS A 424 34.87 -10.40 25.43
CA LYS A 424 35.22 -9.11 26.06
C LYS A 424 34.96 -7.93 25.14
N VAL A 425 35.28 -8.04 23.84
CA VAL A 425 35.00 -7.02 22.86
C VAL A 425 33.49 -6.76 22.72
N LEU A 426 32.69 -7.83 22.62
CA LEU A 426 31.22 -7.72 22.54
C LEU A 426 30.63 -7.13 23.82
N ALA A 427 31.20 -7.44 25.01
CA ALA A 427 30.79 -6.85 26.29
C ALA A 427 31.01 -5.34 26.40
N ALA A 428 31.85 -4.75 25.54
CA ALA A 428 32.03 -3.30 25.46
C ALA A 428 30.85 -2.60 24.74
N VAL A 429 30.05 -3.32 23.92
CA VAL A 429 28.96 -2.74 23.11
C VAL A 429 27.88 -2.09 23.99
N PRO A 430 27.34 -2.70 25.04
CA PRO A 430 26.34 -2.06 25.89
C PRO A 430 26.88 -0.83 26.64
N LYS A 431 28.21 -0.78 26.88
CA LYS A 431 28.86 0.28 27.65
C LYS A 431 29.28 1.48 26.79
N SER A 432 29.67 1.24 25.56
CA SER A 432 30.31 2.25 24.68
C SER A 432 29.48 2.58 23.44
N GLY A 433 28.41 1.82 23.19
CA GLY A 433 27.65 1.90 21.97
C GLY A 433 28.27 1.09 20.82
N LEU A 434 27.44 0.56 19.93
CA LEU A 434 27.85 -0.28 18.80
C LEU A 434 28.79 0.46 17.85
N GLU A 435 28.44 1.69 17.45
CA GLU A 435 29.23 2.48 16.49
C GLU A 435 30.66 2.71 16.95
N ALA A 436 30.85 3.10 18.23
CA ALA A 436 32.18 3.31 18.79
C ALA A 436 33.03 2.02 18.78
N VAL A 437 32.39 0.89 19.11
CA VAL A 437 33.07 -0.42 19.08
C VAL A 437 33.44 -0.81 17.65
N LEU A 438 32.59 -0.56 16.65
CA LEU A 438 32.90 -0.85 15.24
C LEU A 438 34.10 -0.03 14.76
N VAL A 439 34.13 1.28 15.04
CA VAL A 439 35.27 2.15 14.71
C VAL A 439 36.55 1.67 15.39
N ALA A 440 36.48 1.35 16.69
CA ALA A 440 37.65 0.85 17.42
C ALA A 440 38.17 -0.48 16.85
N VAL A 441 37.27 -1.37 16.48
CA VAL A 441 37.62 -2.67 15.87
C VAL A 441 38.27 -2.48 14.51
N ASP A 442 37.75 -1.59 13.65
CA ASP A 442 38.34 -1.34 12.33
C ASP A 442 39.75 -0.75 12.47
N LEU A 443 39.96 0.24 13.34
CA LEU A 443 41.28 0.84 13.62
C LEU A 443 42.27 -0.23 14.11
N VAL A 444 41.86 -1.13 15.00
CA VAL A 444 42.72 -2.20 15.54
C VAL A 444 43.02 -3.27 14.49
N LEU A 445 42.05 -3.58 13.62
CA LEU A 445 42.28 -4.52 12.50
C LEU A 445 43.28 -3.95 11.49
N GLU A 446 43.31 -2.64 11.24
CA GLU A 446 44.29 -1.97 10.39
C GLU A 446 45.69 -2.00 11.00
N SER A 447 45.81 -1.90 12.33
CA SER A 447 47.10 -1.98 13.02
C SER A 447 47.75 -3.36 13.06
N GLY A 448 46.98 -4.41 12.67
CA GLY A 448 47.48 -5.79 12.52
C GLY A 448 47.62 -6.61 13.81
N ASN A 449 47.32 -6.08 14.99
CA ASN A 449 47.43 -6.78 16.28
C ASN A 449 46.12 -6.69 17.10
N PRO A 450 45.10 -7.47 16.76
CA PRO A 450 43.81 -7.41 17.42
C PRO A 450 43.82 -8.05 18.81
N SER A 451 43.78 -7.20 19.86
CA SER A 451 43.59 -7.63 21.24
C SER A 451 42.41 -6.84 21.90
N ALA A 452 41.80 -7.43 22.94
CA ALA A 452 40.74 -6.79 23.68
C ALA A 452 41.24 -5.49 24.35
N GLU A 453 42.41 -5.49 24.88
CA GLU A 453 43.05 -4.33 25.56
C GLU A 453 43.33 -3.21 24.58
N HIS A 454 43.76 -3.51 23.36
CA HIS A 454 43.97 -2.52 22.32
C HIS A 454 42.64 -1.85 21.90
N ILE A 455 41.61 -2.63 21.72
CA ILE A 455 40.27 -2.13 21.41
C ILE A 455 39.74 -1.24 22.56
N GLU A 456 39.90 -1.68 23.82
CA GLU A 456 39.49 -0.92 25.00
C GLU A 456 40.28 0.41 25.11
N ASN A 457 41.56 0.41 24.84
CA ASN A 457 42.38 1.62 24.79
C ASN A 457 41.91 2.61 23.73
N VAL A 458 41.57 2.12 22.51
CA VAL A 458 41.02 2.96 21.46
C VAL A 458 39.65 3.52 21.87
N LEU A 459 38.79 2.70 22.46
CA LEU A 459 37.47 3.16 22.97
C LEU A 459 37.62 4.23 24.05
N ASN A 460 38.57 4.07 24.97
CA ASN A 460 38.82 5.07 26.00
C ASN A 460 39.35 6.39 25.41
N ARG A 461 40.18 6.35 24.37
CA ARG A 461 40.61 7.53 23.62
C ARG A 461 39.47 8.20 22.87
N LEU A 462 38.57 7.45 22.24
CA LEU A 462 37.38 7.98 21.56
C LEU A 462 36.42 8.68 22.55
N LYS A 463 36.33 8.20 23.78
CA LYS A 463 35.54 8.83 24.85
C LYS A 463 36.22 10.08 25.45
N ALA A 464 37.56 10.14 25.47
CA ALA A 464 38.32 11.21 26.09
C ALA A 464 38.34 12.54 25.27
N VAL A 465 37.73 12.56 24.09
CA VAL A 465 37.60 13.76 23.27
C VAL A 465 36.32 14.51 23.66
N SER A 466 36.22 14.92 24.93
CA SER A 466 35.49 16.13 25.27
C SER A 466 36.49 17.29 25.15
N PRO A 467 36.24 18.31 24.33
CA PRO A 467 37.07 19.52 24.43
C PRO A 467 37.02 20.00 25.89
N PRO A 468 38.14 20.38 26.48
CA PRO A 468 38.13 20.94 27.82
C PRO A 468 37.11 22.08 27.85
N GLU A 469 36.25 22.10 28.87
CA GLU A 469 35.36 23.23 29.10
C GLU A 469 36.22 24.50 29.03
N SER A 470 35.82 25.45 28.19
CA SER A 470 36.48 26.72 28.11
C SER A 470 36.39 27.40 29.48
N ILE A 471 37.45 27.35 30.22
CA ILE A 471 37.54 28.12 31.48
C ILE A 471 37.56 29.58 31.06
N GLU A 472 36.52 30.33 31.34
CA GLU A 472 36.53 31.78 31.23
C GLU A 472 37.54 32.31 32.22
N THR A 473 38.74 32.63 31.75
CA THR A 473 39.75 33.29 32.53
C THR A 473 39.69 34.80 32.25
N HIS A 474 39.65 35.61 33.29
CA HIS A 474 39.79 37.06 33.20
C HIS A 474 41.24 37.48 32.89
N LEU A 475 42.12 36.58 32.52
CA LEU A 475 43.49 36.84 32.12
C LEU A 475 43.53 37.17 30.64
N GLU A 476 43.69 38.41 30.31
CA GLU A 476 44.09 38.86 28.97
C GLU A 476 45.57 38.51 28.76
N VAL A 477 45.82 37.64 27.74
CA VAL A 477 47.20 37.40 27.32
C VAL A 477 47.67 38.59 26.55
N SER A 478 48.54 39.37 27.15
CA SER A 478 49.06 40.60 26.57
C SER A 478 50.05 40.39 25.42
N GLU A 479 50.61 39.20 25.26
CA GLU A 479 51.48 38.82 24.15
C GLU A 479 51.18 37.38 23.74
N GLU A 480 51.15 37.12 22.41
CA GLU A 480 50.95 35.76 21.86
C GLU A 480 52.11 34.86 22.34
N PRO A 481 51.83 33.67 22.93
CA PRO A 481 52.86 32.74 23.36
C PRO A 481 53.64 32.25 22.16
N ILE A 482 54.85 32.65 21.97
CA ILE A 482 55.77 32.15 20.96
C ILE A 482 56.36 30.82 21.49
N ALA A 483 56.09 29.72 20.76
CA ALA A 483 56.66 28.43 21.11
C ALA A 483 58.19 28.45 20.94
N ASP A 484 58.94 28.43 22.06
CA ASP A 484 60.38 28.27 22.05
C ASP A 484 60.73 26.80 21.77
N THR A 485 60.91 26.49 20.51
CA THR A 485 61.31 25.15 20.07
C THR A 485 62.77 24.84 20.39
N GLY A 486 63.62 25.86 20.68
CA GLY A 486 65.06 25.67 21.08
C GLY A 486 65.18 24.92 22.40
N ARG A 487 64.16 24.94 23.25
CA ARG A 487 64.16 24.23 24.54
C ARG A 487 64.20 22.71 24.37
N TYR A 488 63.76 22.18 23.21
CA TYR A 488 63.80 20.74 22.90
C TYR A 488 65.12 20.29 22.27
N ASP A 489 65.93 21.22 21.74
CA ASP A 489 67.24 20.93 21.19
C ASP A 489 68.28 20.63 22.29
N SER A 490 68.07 21.09 23.49
CA SER A 490 68.92 20.75 24.65
C SER A 490 68.72 19.29 25.11
N LEU A 491 67.58 18.65 24.86
CA LEU A 491 67.30 17.26 25.15
C LEU A 491 67.98 16.29 24.17
N ARG A 492 68.42 16.78 23.01
CA ARG A 492 69.14 15.97 21.99
C ARG A 492 70.60 15.83 22.25
N THR A 493 71.19 16.68 23.06
CA THR A 493 72.66 16.72 23.36
C THR A 493 73.06 15.85 24.54
N GLU A 494 72.15 15.26 25.31
CA GLU A 494 72.46 14.33 26.44
C GLU A 494 72.52 12.86 26.14
N VAL A 495 72.35 12.43 24.89
CA VAL A 495 72.33 10.96 24.55
C VAL A 495 73.67 10.44 24.01
N ASP A 496 74.74 11.26 23.89
CA ASP A 496 76.01 10.84 23.32
C ASP A 496 77.15 10.58 24.35
N HIS A 497 76.83 10.35 25.62
CA HIS A 497 77.83 9.88 26.60
C HIS A 497 77.30 8.89 27.62
N ALA A 498 77.27 7.56 27.20
CA ALA A 498 77.57 6.44 28.06
C ALA A 498 77.59 5.15 27.23
#